data_f9e7ec2737749db131e3a6e3c0d08e42
#
_entry.id   f9e7ec2737749db131e3a6e3c0d08e42
#
_cell.length_a   1.000
_cell.length_b   1.000
_cell.length_c   1.000
_cell.angle_alpha   90.00
_cell.angle_beta   90.00
_cell.angle_gamma   90.00
#
_symmetry.space_group_name_H-M   'P 1'
#
loop_
_entity.id
_entity.type
_entity.pdbx_description
1 polymer ?
#
loop_
_entity_poly.entity_id
_entity_poly.type
_entity_poly.pdbx_seq_one_letter_code
_entity_poly.pdbx_strand_id
1 'polypeptide(L)'
;MSQFIEMFGTVENNTHNFPIMTIGEFANCFAGATPSTSHPEYWENGRIRWMSSGEVHKGHVEDTDSRITELGYKSASTRMVPIHSIVIAIAGQGKTRGTVAITEVDLCTNQSLCAIVPDERVNYSYLYHNLQGRYLELRGLSGDVNGRGGLNLKIIQKIPVILPPIEKQQQFASIAQQADKSKFGDFKSQFIEMFGNPLSSKQKNELKRLGQCCIINPRRPNIALCDTDKVSFIPMPAVSEDGYLVDMADEEYGKVKKGFTYFENNDVLFAKITPCMENGKGAIAYGLTNGIGVGSTEFHVLRPINGISSPYWLLTLTRMPIFRERAAKNMS
;
A
#
# COMPACT_ATOMS: atom_id res chain seq x y z
N MET A 1 -0.73 6.62 -3.50
CA MET A 1 -2.16 6.29 -3.32
C MET A 1 -3.07 7.50 -3.46
N SER A 2 -2.77 8.66 -2.86
CA SER A 2 -3.62 9.85 -2.87
C SER A 2 -3.88 10.41 -4.25
N GLN A 3 -2.83 10.65 -4.98
CA GLN A 3 -2.90 11.17 -6.34
C GLN A 3 -3.66 10.19 -7.25
N PHE A 4 -3.54 8.87 -7.01
CA PHE A 4 -4.32 7.87 -7.71
C PHE A 4 -5.82 8.05 -7.46
N ILE A 5 -6.24 8.15 -6.19
CA ILE A 5 -7.65 8.33 -5.82
C ILE A 5 -8.18 9.69 -6.30
N GLU A 6 -7.37 10.73 -6.21
CA GLU A 6 -7.74 12.06 -6.69
C GLU A 6 -7.96 12.08 -8.22
N MET A 7 -7.09 11.42 -8.97
CA MET A 7 -7.16 11.34 -10.42
C MET A 7 -8.25 10.39 -10.93
N PHE A 8 -8.58 9.34 -10.21
CA PHE A 8 -9.39 8.24 -10.74
C PHE A 8 -10.58 7.84 -9.87
N GLY A 9 -10.60 8.22 -8.60
CA GLY A 9 -11.59 7.74 -7.64
C GLY A 9 -11.30 6.31 -7.18
N THR A 10 -12.30 5.67 -6.59
CA THR A 10 -12.32 4.25 -6.22
C THR A 10 -13.48 3.55 -6.91
N VAL A 11 -13.49 2.20 -6.89
CA VAL A 11 -14.60 1.41 -7.45
C VAL A 11 -15.93 1.79 -6.81
N GLU A 12 -15.94 2.05 -5.50
CA GLU A 12 -17.12 2.45 -4.73
C GLU A 12 -17.48 3.93 -4.94
N ASN A 13 -16.49 4.78 -5.26
CA ASN A 13 -16.66 6.20 -5.46
C ASN A 13 -16.02 6.64 -6.79
N ASN A 14 -16.65 6.21 -7.89
CA ASN A 14 -16.22 6.52 -9.26
C ASN A 14 -16.72 7.90 -9.69
N THR A 15 -16.16 8.95 -9.11
CA THR A 15 -16.55 10.36 -9.35
C THR A 15 -16.38 10.82 -10.79
N HIS A 16 -15.55 10.13 -11.56
CA HIS A 16 -15.23 10.45 -12.96
C HIS A 16 -16.03 9.62 -13.98
N ASN A 17 -16.87 8.69 -13.51
CA ASN A 17 -17.64 7.77 -14.35
C ASN A 17 -16.78 6.97 -15.34
N PHE A 18 -15.56 6.60 -14.99
CA PHE A 18 -14.72 5.75 -15.83
C PHE A 18 -15.28 4.32 -15.91
N PRO A 19 -15.06 3.59 -17.00
CA PRO A 19 -15.43 2.18 -17.08
C PRO A 19 -14.82 1.37 -15.95
N ILE A 20 -15.57 0.39 -15.46
CA ILE A 20 -15.09 -0.60 -14.49
C ILE A 20 -15.07 -1.94 -15.21
N MET A 21 -13.92 -2.61 -15.19
CA MET A 21 -13.74 -3.95 -15.75
C MET A 21 -13.11 -4.86 -14.69
N THR A 22 -13.39 -6.15 -14.77
CA THR A 22 -12.71 -7.13 -13.92
C THR A 22 -11.34 -7.50 -14.51
N ILE A 23 -10.39 -7.91 -13.67
CA ILE A 23 -9.03 -8.29 -14.11
C ILE A 23 -9.11 -9.36 -15.21
N GLY A 24 -10.02 -10.33 -15.09
CA GLY A 24 -10.18 -11.40 -16.08
C GLY A 24 -10.66 -10.94 -17.46
N GLU A 25 -11.20 -9.72 -17.60
CA GLU A 25 -11.64 -9.17 -18.88
C GLU A 25 -10.51 -8.50 -19.67
N PHE A 26 -9.41 -8.12 -19.02
CA PHE A 26 -8.30 -7.42 -19.66
C PHE A 26 -6.93 -8.05 -19.40
N ALA A 27 -6.85 -9.15 -18.64
CA ALA A 27 -5.57 -9.76 -18.31
C ALA A 27 -5.63 -11.29 -18.37
N ASN A 28 -4.54 -11.89 -18.85
CA ASN A 28 -4.33 -13.32 -18.70
C ASN A 28 -3.76 -13.61 -17.31
N CYS A 29 -4.50 -14.41 -16.53
CA CYS A 29 -4.14 -14.74 -15.16
C CYS A 29 -3.79 -16.22 -15.03
N PHE A 30 -2.65 -16.53 -14.38
CA PHE A 30 -2.25 -17.92 -14.12
C PHE A 30 -1.35 -18.02 -12.89
N ALA A 31 -1.38 -19.16 -12.23
CA ALA A 31 -0.46 -19.47 -11.14
C ALA A 31 0.82 -20.12 -11.70
N GLY A 32 1.91 -19.95 -10.96
CA GLY A 32 3.16 -20.62 -11.25
C GLY A 32 3.21 -22.06 -10.73
N ALA A 33 4.40 -22.68 -10.80
CA ALA A 33 4.67 -24.00 -10.28
C ALA A 33 6.09 -24.10 -9.73
N THR A 34 6.31 -25.06 -8.82
CA THR A 34 7.60 -25.32 -8.20
C THR A 34 8.16 -26.64 -8.69
N PRO A 35 9.31 -26.68 -9.37
CA PRO A 35 10.01 -27.92 -9.65
C PRO A 35 10.35 -28.64 -8.35
N SER A 36 10.37 -29.97 -8.37
CA SER A 36 10.70 -30.75 -7.19
C SER A 36 12.10 -30.40 -6.66
N THR A 37 12.17 -30.03 -5.38
CA THR A 37 13.44 -29.69 -4.70
C THR A 37 14.28 -30.92 -4.40
N SER A 38 13.73 -32.15 -4.53
CA SER A 38 14.47 -33.41 -4.40
C SER A 38 15.34 -33.74 -5.62
N HIS A 39 15.25 -32.92 -6.67
CA HIS A 39 15.99 -33.05 -7.92
C HIS A 39 16.95 -31.88 -8.10
N PRO A 40 18.21 -31.99 -7.65
CA PRO A 40 19.20 -30.90 -7.78
C PRO A 40 19.38 -30.41 -9.21
N GLU A 41 19.28 -31.30 -10.19
CA GLU A 41 19.38 -31.01 -11.62
C GLU A 41 18.32 -30.04 -12.15
N TYR A 42 17.23 -29.80 -11.40
CA TYR A 42 16.24 -28.80 -11.75
C TYR A 42 16.63 -27.39 -11.32
N TRP A 43 17.62 -27.26 -10.41
CA TRP A 43 17.97 -26.00 -9.77
C TRP A 43 19.46 -25.62 -9.98
N GLU A 44 20.38 -26.58 -9.91
CA GLU A 44 21.79 -26.32 -10.00
C GLU A 44 22.18 -25.80 -11.40
N ASN A 45 22.94 -24.70 -11.44
CA ASN A 45 23.31 -23.99 -12.66
C ASN A 45 22.13 -23.49 -13.49
N GLY A 46 20.95 -23.29 -12.88
CA GLY A 46 19.78 -22.74 -13.53
C GLY A 46 20.02 -21.35 -14.08
N ARG A 47 19.40 -21.04 -15.22
CA ARG A 47 19.47 -19.71 -15.86
C ARG A 47 18.12 -19.03 -15.96
N ILE A 48 17.02 -19.76 -15.81
CA ILE A 48 15.67 -19.24 -15.86
C ILE A 48 15.33 -18.69 -14.45
N ARG A 49 15.00 -17.41 -14.37
CA ARG A 49 14.61 -16.77 -13.12
C ARG A 49 13.36 -17.41 -12.56
N TRP A 50 13.38 -17.72 -11.27
CA TRP A 50 12.25 -18.33 -10.58
C TRP A 50 12.01 -17.63 -9.25
N MET A 51 10.87 -16.99 -9.15
CA MET A 51 10.46 -16.13 -8.03
C MET A 51 9.64 -16.92 -7.01
N SER A 52 10.05 -16.87 -5.77
CA SER A 52 9.27 -17.32 -4.63
C SER A 52 8.26 -16.25 -4.17
N SER A 53 7.23 -16.66 -3.44
CA SER A 53 6.23 -15.70 -2.92
C SER A 53 6.81 -14.73 -1.88
N GLY A 54 7.92 -15.06 -1.22
CA GLY A 54 8.59 -14.15 -0.31
C GLY A 54 9.18 -12.92 -0.99
N GLU A 55 9.53 -13.04 -2.27
CA GLU A 55 10.15 -11.97 -3.02
C GLU A 55 9.16 -10.89 -3.50
N VAL A 56 7.85 -11.11 -3.34
CA VAL A 56 6.83 -10.11 -3.71
C VAL A 56 7.01 -8.78 -2.95
N HIS A 57 7.68 -8.81 -1.80
CA HIS A 57 8.00 -7.61 -1.01
C HIS A 57 9.06 -6.71 -1.66
N LYS A 58 9.75 -7.17 -2.71
CA LYS A 58 10.67 -6.32 -3.50
C LYS A 58 9.92 -5.19 -4.23
N GLY A 59 8.61 -5.34 -4.47
CA GLY A 59 7.78 -4.38 -5.20
C GLY A 59 8.09 -4.32 -6.69
N HIS A 60 9.35 -4.09 -7.06
CA HIS A 60 9.90 -4.19 -8.42
C HIS A 60 10.91 -5.34 -8.44
N VAL A 61 10.65 -6.35 -9.27
CA VAL A 61 11.45 -7.58 -9.34
C VAL A 61 12.37 -7.52 -10.56
N GLU A 62 13.55 -6.97 -10.34
CA GLU A 62 14.62 -6.85 -11.36
C GLU A 62 15.44 -8.14 -11.51
N ASP A 63 15.48 -8.97 -10.45
CA ASP A 63 16.08 -10.30 -10.46
C ASP A 63 15.49 -11.19 -9.34
N THR A 64 15.72 -12.51 -9.43
CA THR A 64 15.21 -13.50 -8.48
C THR A 64 16.33 -14.16 -7.70
N ASP A 65 16.03 -14.53 -6.45
CA ASP A 65 16.99 -15.20 -5.56
C ASP A 65 17.31 -16.62 -6.03
N SER A 66 16.38 -17.25 -6.76
CA SER A 66 16.50 -18.61 -7.26
C SER A 66 16.40 -18.64 -8.79
N ARG A 67 17.00 -19.68 -9.36
CA ARG A 67 16.92 -19.98 -10.79
C ARG A 67 16.66 -21.46 -10.99
N ILE A 68 16.01 -21.80 -12.09
CA ILE A 68 15.76 -23.20 -12.50
C ILE A 68 16.42 -23.48 -13.85
N THR A 69 16.70 -24.74 -14.10
CA THR A 69 17.18 -25.21 -15.40
C THR A 69 16.06 -25.36 -16.40
N GLU A 70 16.39 -25.55 -17.68
CA GLU A 70 15.40 -25.94 -18.71
C GLU A 70 14.67 -27.24 -18.35
N LEU A 71 15.37 -28.18 -17.71
CA LEU A 71 14.78 -29.42 -17.25
C LEU A 71 13.78 -29.16 -16.10
N GLY A 72 14.14 -28.32 -15.13
CA GLY A 72 13.26 -27.87 -14.06
C GLY A 72 12.03 -27.13 -14.61
N TYR A 73 12.21 -26.25 -15.59
CA TYR A 73 11.13 -25.53 -16.24
C TYR A 73 10.09 -26.49 -16.87
N LYS A 74 10.57 -27.48 -17.60
CA LYS A 74 9.70 -28.48 -18.26
C LYS A 74 9.04 -29.44 -17.28
N SER A 75 9.73 -29.80 -16.18
CA SER A 75 9.25 -30.78 -15.20
C SER A 75 8.02 -30.32 -14.41
N ALA A 76 7.93 -29.04 -14.11
CA ALA A 76 6.91 -28.48 -13.23
C ALA A 76 5.71 -27.87 -14.00
N SER A 77 5.69 -27.91 -15.32
CA SER A 77 4.69 -27.22 -16.14
C SER A 77 4.54 -25.74 -15.76
N THR A 78 5.64 -25.13 -15.27
CA THR A 78 5.66 -23.71 -14.95
C THR A 78 5.55 -22.88 -16.22
N ARG A 79 5.08 -21.65 -16.08
CA ARG A 79 4.86 -20.73 -17.21
C ARG A 79 5.75 -19.51 -17.06
N MET A 80 6.25 -19.02 -18.16
CA MET A 80 6.97 -17.75 -18.21
C MET A 80 6.00 -16.59 -17.98
N VAL A 81 6.32 -15.73 -17.05
CA VAL A 81 5.66 -14.45 -16.79
C VAL A 81 6.48 -13.39 -17.50
N PRO A 82 5.90 -12.69 -18.49
CA PRO A 82 6.61 -11.64 -19.21
C PRO A 82 7.00 -10.48 -18.30
N ILE A 83 8.02 -9.73 -18.70
CA ILE A 83 8.30 -8.41 -18.16
C ILE A 83 7.03 -7.53 -18.19
N HIS A 84 6.91 -6.61 -17.21
CA HIS A 84 5.77 -5.69 -17.06
C HIS A 84 4.43 -6.39 -16.74
N SER A 85 4.50 -7.55 -16.14
CA SER A 85 3.35 -8.21 -15.52
C SER A 85 3.24 -7.84 -14.05
N ILE A 86 2.05 -8.02 -13.47
CA ILE A 86 1.86 -7.92 -12.03
C ILE A 86 1.83 -9.33 -11.45
N VAL A 87 2.53 -9.57 -10.36
CA VAL A 87 2.40 -10.78 -9.56
C VAL A 87 1.75 -10.46 -8.23
N ILE A 88 0.77 -11.27 -7.81
CA ILE A 88 0.09 -11.15 -6.53
C ILE A 88 0.25 -12.43 -5.72
N ALA A 89 0.61 -12.30 -4.45
CA ALA A 89 0.67 -13.45 -3.55
C ALA A 89 -0.74 -13.90 -3.17
N ILE A 90 -1.08 -15.14 -3.55
CA ILE A 90 -2.39 -15.76 -3.32
C ILE A 90 -2.40 -16.63 -2.06
N ALA A 91 -1.23 -17.07 -1.61
CA ALA A 91 -1.03 -17.84 -0.39
C ALA A 91 0.09 -17.21 0.46
N GLY A 92 0.17 -17.62 1.70
CA GLY A 92 1.17 -17.15 2.66
C GLY A 92 0.53 -16.63 3.94
N GLN A 93 1.25 -16.81 5.05
CA GLN A 93 0.87 -16.23 6.34
C GLN A 93 1.48 -14.83 6.51
N GLY A 94 1.01 -14.10 7.51
CA GLY A 94 1.53 -12.76 7.79
C GLY A 94 1.19 -11.74 6.70
N LYS A 95 2.15 -10.96 6.26
CA LYS A 95 1.98 -9.82 5.36
C LYS A 95 2.05 -10.16 3.85
N THR A 96 2.33 -11.39 3.49
CA THR A 96 2.63 -11.78 2.09
C THR A 96 1.38 -11.83 1.22
N ARG A 97 0.29 -12.48 1.70
CA ARG A 97 -0.95 -12.63 0.93
C ARG A 97 -1.59 -11.27 0.60
N GLY A 98 -1.93 -11.06 -0.66
CA GLY A 98 -2.48 -9.81 -1.18
C GLY A 98 -1.43 -8.77 -1.58
N THR A 99 -0.15 -9.01 -1.27
CA THR A 99 0.93 -8.13 -1.74
C THR A 99 1.18 -8.34 -3.22
N VAL A 100 1.47 -7.25 -3.93
CA VAL A 100 1.72 -7.22 -5.37
C VAL A 100 3.13 -6.71 -5.68
N ALA A 101 3.67 -7.17 -6.82
CA ALA A 101 4.93 -6.66 -7.37
C ALA A 101 4.84 -6.59 -8.90
N ILE A 102 5.69 -5.76 -9.51
CA ILE A 102 5.91 -5.69 -10.97
C ILE A 102 7.10 -6.58 -11.33
N THR A 103 7.01 -7.32 -12.43
CA THR A 103 8.14 -7.99 -13.03
C THR A 103 8.89 -7.02 -13.96
N GLU A 104 10.16 -6.75 -13.65
CA GLU A 104 11.05 -5.94 -14.50
C GLU A 104 11.91 -6.80 -15.42
N VAL A 105 11.71 -8.11 -15.35
CA VAL A 105 12.36 -9.13 -16.17
C VAL A 105 11.40 -10.30 -16.39
N ASP A 106 11.65 -11.08 -17.45
CA ASP A 106 10.96 -12.36 -17.63
C ASP A 106 11.38 -13.34 -16.53
N LEU A 107 10.40 -14.00 -15.92
CA LEU A 107 10.62 -14.94 -14.82
C LEU A 107 9.51 -15.99 -14.72
N CYS A 108 9.76 -17.06 -13.98
CA CYS A 108 8.74 -18.00 -13.54
C CYS A 108 8.40 -17.73 -12.06
N THR A 109 7.26 -18.25 -11.61
CA THR A 109 6.84 -18.09 -10.21
C THR A 109 6.48 -19.43 -9.58
N ASN A 110 6.45 -19.48 -8.25
CA ASN A 110 5.88 -20.59 -7.51
C ASN A 110 4.34 -20.58 -7.58
N GLN A 111 3.71 -21.65 -7.09
CA GLN A 111 2.25 -21.81 -7.09
C GLN A 111 1.52 -20.88 -6.08
N SER A 112 2.25 -20.19 -5.21
CA SER A 112 1.71 -19.23 -4.24
C SER A 112 1.60 -17.80 -4.81
N LEU A 113 1.99 -17.61 -6.07
CA LEU A 113 1.88 -16.39 -6.83
C LEU A 113 0.92 -16.59 -8.02
N CYS A 114 0.08 -15.60 -8.25
CA CYS A 114 -0.69 -15.45 -9.48
C CYS A 114 -0.06 -14.34 -10.32
N ALA A 115 0.29 -14.66 -11.55
CA ALA A 115 0.67 -13.68 -12.56
C ALA A 115 -0.59 -13.08 -13.20
N ILE A 116 -0.57 -11.77 -13.40
CA ILE A 116 -1.60 -10.98 -14.09
C ILE A 116 -0.88 -10.28 -15.23
N VAL A 117 -1.09 -10.75 -16.44
CA VAL A 117 -0.49 -10.21 -17.66
C VAL A 117 -1.54 -9.34 -18.35
N PRO A 118 -1.50 -8.01 -18.18
CA PRO A 118 -2.48 -7.11 -18.77
C PRO A 118 -2.31 -7.03 -20.29
N ASP A 119 -3.41 -6.76 -20.98
CA ASP A 119 -3.38 -6.45 -22.41
C ASP A 119 -3.11 -4.94 -22.66
N GLU A 120 -3.12 -4.53 -23.94
CA GLU A 120 -2.79 -3.17 -24.36
C GLU A 120 -3.73 -2.07 -23.83
N ARG A 121 -4.90 -2.44 -23.30
CA ARG A 121 -5.86 -1.49 -22.70
C ARG A 121 -5.41 -0.98 -21.33
N VAL A 122 -4.47 -1.67 -20.68
CA VAL A 122 -4.09 -1.41 -19.30
C VAL A 122 -2.59 -1.22 -19.15
N ASN A 123 -2.21 -0.06 -18.68
CA ASN A 123 -0.83 0.23 -18.30
C ASN A 123 -0.47 -0.57 -17.02
N TYR A 124 0.60 -1.35 -17.06
CA TYR A 124 1.01 -2.23 -15.95
C TYR A 124 1.36 -1.45 -14.67
N SER A 125 2.00 -0.28 -14.80
CA SER A 125 2.32 0.56 -13.63
C SER A 125 1.04 1.13 -13.00
N TYR A 126 0.08 1.56 -13.81
CA TYR A 126 -1.24 1.96 -13.32
C TYR A 126 -1.93 0.83 -12.55
N LEU A 127 -1.95 -0.39 -13.11
CA LEU A 127 -2.55 -1.56 -12.48
C LEU A 127 -1.86 -1.92 -11.16
N TYR A 128 -0.52 -1.88 -11.14
CA TYR A 128 0.26 -2.12 -9.94
C TYR A 128 -0.14 -1.18 -8.80
N HIS A 129 -0.15 0.12 -9.05
CA HIS A 129 -0.51 1.10 -8.03
C HIS A 129 -1.98 1.01 -7.59
N ASN A 130 -2.90 0.66 -8.51
CA ASN A 130 -4.28 0.37 -8.15
C ASN A 130 -4.36 -0.78 -7.14
N LEU A 131 -3.73 -1.90 -7.44
CA LEU A 131 -3.77 -3.11 -6.60
C LEU A 131 -2.97 -2.93 -5.30
N GLN A 132 -1.79 -2.33 -5.36
CA GLN A 132 -0.96 -2.03 -4.19
C GLN A 132 -1.76 -1.23 -3.15
N GLY A 133 -2.51 -0.28 -3.63
CA GLY A 133 -3.32 0.56 -2.79
C GLY A 133 -4.52 -0.09 -2.14
N ARG A 134 -4.91 -1.25 -2.61
CA ARG A 134 -6.06 -2.02 -2.14
C ARG A 134 -5.64 -3.26 -1.34
N TYR A 135 -4.42 -3.26 -0.79
CA TYR A 135 -3.86 -4.42 -0.09
C TYR A 135 -4.80 -5.03 0.95
N LEU A 136 -5.41 -4.22 1.83
CA LEU A 136 -6.31 -4.71 2.87
C LEU A 136 -7.59 -5.31 2.29
N GLU A 137 -8.17 -4.68 1.27
CA GLU A 137 -9.31 -5.19 0.53
C GLU A 137 -8.98 -6.54 -0.13
N LEU A 138 -7.86 -6.61 -0.88
CA LEU A 138 -7.42 -7.83 -1.56
C LEU A 138 -7.21 -8.96 -0.57
N ARG A 139 -6.60 -8.67 0.57
CA ARG A 139 -6.41 -9.64 1.64
C ARG A 139 -7.75 -10.13 2.22
N GLY A 140 -8.73 -9.24 2.37
CA GLY A 140 -10.08 -9.55 2.86
C GLY A 140 -10.89 -10.45 1.94
N LEU A 141 -10.61 -10.46 0.61
CA LEU A 141 -11.31 -11.32 -0.36
C LEU A 141 -11.10 -12.82 -0.13
N SER A 142 -10.17 -13.22 0.71
CA SER A 142 -9.82 -14.62 0.95
C SER A 142 -10.81 -15.41 1.81
N GLY A 143 -11.90 -14.81 2.31
CA GLY A 143 -12.97 -15.49 3.04
C GLY A 143 -12.50 -16.18 4.34
N ASP A 144 -11.60 -15.57 5.08
CA ASP A 144 -10.92 -16.18 6.21
C ASP A 144 -11.75 -16.19 7.49
N VAL A 145 -12.65 -17.17 7.64
CA VAL A 145 -13.34 -17.41 8.91
C VAL A 145 -12.46 -18.22 9.89
N ASN A 146 -11.39 -18.88 9.43
CA ASN A 146 -10.54 -19.77 10.26
C ASN A 146 -9.04 -19.81 9.88
N GLY A 147 -8.47 -18.75 9.29
CA GLY A 147 -7.04 -18.70 8.96
C GLY A 147 -6.58 -19.59 7.79
N ARG A 148 -7.50 -20.28 7.12
CA ARG A 148 -7.22 -21.22 6.02
C ARG A 148 -7.69 -20.75 4.64
N GLY A 149 -8.34 -19.60 4.56
CA GLY A 149 -8.75 -18.98 3.30
C GLY A 149 -7.52 -18.51 2.49
N GLY A 150 -7.58 -18.65 1.18
CA GLY A 150 -6.57 -18.14 0.25
C GLY A 150 -7.21 -17.38 -0.89
N LEU A 151 -6.51 -16.39 -1.42
CA LEU A 151 -6.84 -15.87 -2.73
C LEU A 151 -6.67 -17.01 -3.73
N ASN A 152 -7.49 -17.04 -4.76
CA ASN A 152 -7.35 -17.98 -5.84
C ASN A 152 -7.57 -17.27 -7.19
N LEU A 153 -7.24 -17.96 -8.27
CA LEU A 153 -7.31 -17.42 -9.61
C LEU A 153 -8.69 -16.84 -9.96
N LYS A 154 -9.76 -17.51 -9.56
CA LYS A 154 -11.14 -17.07 -9.83
C LYS A 154 -11.50 -15.78 -9.07
N ILE A 155 -10.98 -15.63 -7.85
CA ILE A 155 -11.16 -14.40 -7.07
C ILE A 155 -10.40 -13.26 -7.73
N ILE A 156 -9.12 -13.49 -8.10
CA ILE A 156 -8.29 -12.47 -8.76
C ILE A 156 -8.94 -11.98 -10.06
N GLN A 157 -9.42 -12.89 -10.88
CA GLN A 157 -10.07 -12.55 -12.15
C GLN A 157 -11.34 -11.71 -11.97
N LYS A 158 -12.01 -11.78 -10.82
CA LYS A 158 -13.24 -11.02 -10.52
C LYS A 158 -12.99 -9.67 -9.86
N ILE A 159 -11.76 -9.32 -9.53
CA ILE A 159 -11.44 -8.04 -8.90
C ILE A 159 -11.80 -6.91 -9.88
N PRO A 160 -12.68 -5.97 -9.49
CA PRO A 160 -13.02 -4.83 -10.34
C PRO A 160 -11.91 -3.79 -10.30
N VAL A 161 -11.64 -3.17 -11.44
CA VAL A 161 -10.66 -2.10 -11.63
C VAL A 161 -11.30 -0.99 -12.45
N ILE A 162 -11.15 0.26 -11.99
CA ILE A 162 -11.51 1.44 -12.80
C ILE A 162 -10.48 1.54 -13.93
N LEU A 163 -10.95 1.69 -15.16
CA LEU A 163 -10.08 1.83 -16.33
C LEU A 163 -10.32 3.18 -17.03
N PRO A 164 -9.58 4.22 -16.63
CA PRO A 164 -9.56 5.48 -17.41
C PRO A 164 -8.95 5.25 -18.79
N PRO A 165 -9.11 6.19 -19.72
CA PRO A 165 -8.41 6.16 -21.01
C PRO A 165 -6.92 5.92 -20.84
N ILE A 166 -6.31 5.17 -21.76
CA ILE A 166 -4.91 4.73 -21.65
C ILE A 166 -3.93 5.91 -21.48
N GLU A 167 -4.23 7.04 -22.07
CA GLU A 167 -3.42 8.25 -21.95
C GLU A 167 -3.36 8.76 -20.50
N LYS A 168 -4.47 8.69 -19.78
CA LYS A 168 -4.52 9.06 -18.35
C LYS A 168 -3.78 8.06 -17.48
N GLN A 169 -3.87 6.77 -17.80
CA GLN A 169 -3.10 5.73 -17.12
C GLN A 169 -1.59 5.95 -17.33
N GLN A 170 -1.16 6.26 -18.55
CA GLN A 170 0.24 6.55 -18.90
C GLN A 170 0.73 7.82 -18.21
N GLN A 171 -0.08 8.87 -18.17
CA GLN A 171 0.24 10.10 -17.44
C GLN A 171 0.50 9.82 -15.96
N PHE A 172 -0.37 9.04 -15.32
CA PHE A 172 -0.18 8.62 -13.94
C PHE A 172 1.08 7.77 -13.79
N ALA A 173 1.31 6.80 -14.68
CA ALA A 173 2.50 5.95 -14.65
C ALA A 173 3.80 6.76 -14.74
N SER A 174 3.83 7.81 -15.56
CA SER A 174 4.97 8.72 -15.63
C SER A 174 5.22 9.44 -14.30
N ILE A 175 4.16 9.92 -13.65
CA ILE A 175 4.25 10.59 -12.34
C ILE A 175 4.72 9.59 -11.27
N ALA A 176 4.14 8.37 -11.24
CA ALA A 176 4.51 7.33 -10.31
C ALA A 176 5.98 6.90 -10.51
N GLN A 177 6.41 6.72 -11.75
CA GLN A 177 7.80 6.37 -12.07
C GLN A 177 8.80 7.46 -11.65
N GLN A 178 8.42 8.73 -11.78
CA GLN A 178 9.24 9.83 -11.26
C GLN A 178 9.32 9.77 -9.73
N ALA A 179 8.21 9.48 -9.06
CA ALA A 179 8.18 9.32 -7.62
C ALA A 179 8.97 8.09 -7.14
N ASP A 180 8.96 6.97 -7.88
CA ASP A 180 9.73 5.76 -7.56
C ASP A 180 11.23 5.92 -7.87
N LYS A 181 11.59 6.62 -8.94
CA LYS A 181 13.01 6.97 -9.24
C LYS A 181 13.59 7.90 -8.19
N SER A 182 12.76 8.69 -7.53
CA SER A 182 13.13 9.57 -6.45
C SER A 182 13.21 8.86 -5.09
N LYS A 183 13.69 7.63 -5.03
CA LYS A 183 13.94 6.95 -3.77
C LYS A 183 14.63 7.90 -2.79
N PHE A 184 13.85 8.51 -1.89
CA PHE A 184 14.25 9.23 -0.66
C PHE A 184 15.16 10.46 -0.77
N GLY A 185 16.02 10.59 -1.79
CA GLY A 185 16.86 11.78 -1.98
C GLY A 185 16.13 12.91 -2.72
N ASP A 186 15.32 12.54 -3.69
CA ASP A 186 14.74 13.47 -4.67
C ASP A 186 13.33 13.95 -4.29
N PHE A 187 12.55 13.14 -3.56
CA PHE A 187 11.23 13.56 -3.07
C PHE A 187 11.31 14.80 -2.18
N LYS A 188 12.37 14.90 -1.36
CA LYS A 188 12.68 16.10 -0.57
C LYS A 188 12.93 17.30 -1.49
N SER A 189 13.66 17.11 -2.58
CA SER A 189 13.97 18.16 -3.55
C SER A 189 12.73 18.59 -4.31
N GLN A 190 11.92 17.66 -4.80
CA GLN A 190 10.69 17.94 -5.54
C GLN A 190 9.61 18.58 -4.65
N PHE A 191 9.42 18.11 -3.42
CA PHE A 191 8.49 18.76 -2.49
C PHE A 191 8.93 20.19 -2.19
N ILE A 192 10.23 20.40 -1.99
CA ILE A 192 10.80 21.74 -1.77
C ILE A 192 10.68 22.61 -3.02
N GLU A 193 10.82 22.04 -4.20
CA GLU A 193 10.66 22.73 -5.48
C GLU A 193 9.19 23.13 -5.72
N MET A 194 8.25 22.22 -5.46
CA MET A 194 6.81 22.47 -5.68
C MET A 194 6.17 23.36 -4.61
N PHE A 195 6.55 23.19 -3.36
CA PHE A 195 5.89 23.83 -2.21
C PHE A 195 6.80 24.78 -1.43
N GLY A 196 8.05 24.93 -1.85
CA GLY A 196 9.06 25.70 -1.13
C GLY A 196 9.63 24.97 0.10
N ASN A 197 10.77 25.43 0.57
CA ASN A 197 11.34 24.94 1.83
C ASN A 197 10.62 25.62 3.00
N PRO A 198 9.84 24.89 3.83
CA PRO A 198 9.10 25.49 4.96
C PRO A 198 10.01 26.16 6.00
N LEU A 199 11.32 25.97 5.88
CA LEU A 199 12.33 26.60 6.76
C LEU A 199 13.15 27.68 6.04
N SER A 200 12.89 27.96 4.75
CA SER A 200 13.59 29.00 4.02
C SER A 200 13.08 30.39 4.45
N SER A 201 14.02 31.27 4.76
CA SER A 201 13.71 32.65 5.13
C SER A 201 13.11 33.49 3.98
N LYS A 202 13.17 33.02 2.75
CA LYS A 202 12.74 33.76 1.55
C LYS A 202 11.22 33.74 1.28
N GLN A 203 10.47 32.85 1.92
CA GLN A 203 9.00 32.68 1.71
C GLN A 203 8.17 32.89 2.99
N LYS A 204 8.60 33.79 3.86
CA LYS A 204 7.94 34.02 5.17
C LYS A 204 6.45 34.37 5.12
N ASN A 205 5.96 34.91 4.02
CA ASN A 205 4.58 35.40 3.93
C ASN A 205 3.55 34.29 3.63
N GLU A 206 3.98 33.11 3.23
CA GLU A 206 3.11 31.98 2.88
C GLU A 206 3.14 30.83 3.91
N LEU A 207 3.97 30.94 4.94
CA LEU A 207 4.09 29.90 5.96
C LEU A 207 2.94 29.97 6.96
N LYS A 208 2.26 28.84 7.14
CA LYS A 208 1.25 28.64 8.17
C LYS A 208 1.79 27.73 9.27
N ARG A 209 1.35 27.96 10.51
CA ARG A 209 1.62 27.02 11.61
C ARG A 209 0.83 25.73 11.39
N LEU A 210 1.35 24.58 11.82
CA LEU A 210 0.69 23.28 11.65
C LEU A 210 -0.76 23.29 12.19
N GLY A 211 -1.00 23.91 13.37
CA GLY A 211 -2.33 24.05 13.94
C GLY A 211 -3.31 24.96 13.16
N GLN A 212 -2.83 25.67 12.14
CA GLN A 212 -3.68 26.39 11.18
C GLN A 212 -4.02 25.53 9.96
N CYS A 213 -3.29 24.41 9.78
CA CYS A 213 -3.47 23.50 8.66
C CYS A 213 -4.25 22.24 9.05
N CYS A 214 -4.20 21.85 10.32
CA CYS A 214 -4.88 20.66 10.82
C CYS A 214 -5.27 20.82 12.30
N ILE A 215 -6.23 20.00 12.74
CA ILE A 215 -6.53 19.86 14.17
C ILE A 215 -5.59 18.80 14.72
N ILE A 216 -4.76 19.17 15.69
CA ILE A 216 -3.80 18.28 16.34
C ILE A 216 -4.47 17.59 17.52
N ASN A 217 -4.42 16.26 17.56
CA ASN A 217 -5.02 15.40 18.59
C ASN A 217 -6.49 15.78 18.84
N PRO A 218 -7.37 15.59 17.85
CA PRO A 218 -8.78 15.97 17.97
C PRO A 218 -9.41 15.28 19.17
N ARG A 219 -10.22 16.02 19.91
CA ARG A 219 -10.94 15.48 21.05
C ARG A 219 -12.01 14.51 20.54
N ARG A 220 -12.17 13.36 21.23
CA ARG A 220 -13.23 12.43 20.93
C ARG A 220 -14.59 13.11 21.19
N PRO A 221 -15.50 13.13 20.20
CA PRO A 221 -16.86 13.63 20.40
C PRO A 221 -17.66 12.66 21.28
N ASN A 222 -18.90 13.03 21.60
CA ASN A 222 -19.83 12.08 22.17
C ASN A 222 -20.26 11.10 21.08
N ILE A 223 -19.90 9.82 21.23
CA ILE A 223 -20.09 8.77 20.23
C ILE A 223 -21.31 7.95 20.63
N ALA A 224 -22.28 7.85 19.74
CA ALA A 224 -23.50 7.07 19.94
C ALA A 224 -23.29 5.58 19.57
N LEU A 225 -22.29 4.92 20.18
CA LEU A 225 -22.02 3.49 20.05
C LEU A 225 -22.30 2.78 21.38
N CYS A 226 -22.84 1.56 21.28
CA CYS A 226 -22.95 0.63 22.39
C CYS A 226 -21.58 0.01 22.71
N ASP A 227 -21.40 -0.49 23.91
CA ASP A 227 -20.15 -1.11 24.35
C ASP A 227 -19.78 -2.37 23.54
N THR A 228 -20.76 -3.03 22.94
CA THR A 228 -20.59 -4.21 22.07
C THR A 228 -20.31 -3.87 20.60
N ASP A 229 -20.50 -2.60 20.19
CA ASP A 229 -20.24 -2.20 18.81
C ASP A 229 -18.74 -2.29 18.50
N LYS A 230 -18.42 -2.63 17.25
CA LYS A 230 -17.03 -2.78 16.82
C LYS A 230 -16.45 -1.46 16.34
N VAL A 231 -15.18 -1.25 16.65
CA VAL A 231 -14.36 -0.15 16.15
C VAL A 231 -12.98 -0.68 15.76
N SER A 232 -12.31 -0.01 14.84
CA SER A 232 -10.98 -0.44 14.44
C SER A 232 -9.93 -0.14 15.51
N PHE A 233 -9.12 -1.14 15.85
CA PHE A 233 -8.00 -1.04 16.78
C PHE A 233 -6.68 -1.07 16.04
N ILE A 234 -5.87 -0.02 16.17
CA ILE A 234 -4.60 0.16 15.45
C ILE A 234 -3.45 0.33 16.46
N PRO A 235 -2.77 -0.76 16.82
CA PRO A 235 -1.56 -0.67 17.65
C PRO A 235 -0.37 -0.14 16.85
N MET A 236 0.69 0.33 17.53
CA MET A 236 1.89 0.87 16.88
C MET A 236 2.51 -0.04 15.81
N PRO A 237 2.60 -1.38 15.98
CA PRO A 237 3.10 -2.27 14.93
C PRO A 237 2.25 -2.32 13.66
N ALA A 238 0.97 -1.93 13.74
CA ALA A 238 0.07 -1.91 12.61
C ALA A 238 0.28 -0.70 11.68
N VAL A 239 1.16 0.24 12.04
CA VAL A 239 1.52 1.39 11.22
C VAL A 239 2.90 1.18 10.61
N SER A 240 3.00 1.28 9.28
CA SER A 240 4.23 1.12 8.53
C SER A 240 5.14 2.35 8.59
N GLU A 241 6.43 2.13 8.36
CA GLU A 241 7.41 3.17 8.06
C GLU A 241 7.23 3.74 6.64
N ASP A 242 6.52 3.01 5.77
CA ASP A 242 6.24 3.40 4.37
C ASP A 242 4.96 4.23 4.18
N GLY A 243 4.21 4.48 5.26
CA GLY A 243 3.08 5.42 5.23
C GLY A 243 1.70 4.77 5.05
N TYR A 244 1.54 3.48 5.39
CA TYR A 244 0.27 2.78 5.30
C TYR A 244 -0.03 1.94 6.55
N LEU A 245 -1.30 1.56 6.71
CA LEU A 245 -1.73 0.62 7.75
C LEU A 245 -1.43 -0.82 7.28
N VAL A 246 -0.71 -1.56 8.10
CA VAL A 246 -0.29 -2.94 7.81
C VAL A 246 -1.36 -3.95 8.21
N ASP A 247 -2.04 -3.65 9.32
CA ASP A 247 -3.06 -4.52 9.90
C ASP A 247 -4.06 -3.69 10.70
N MET A 248 -5.33 -4.09 10.71
CA MET A 248 -6.38 -3.52 11.55
C MET A 248 -7.17 -4.67 12.15
N ALA A 249 -7.36 -4.63 13.45
CA ALA A 249 -8.25 -5.54 14.16
C ALA A 249 -9.51 -4.78 14.58
N ASP A 250 -10.64 -5.47 14.66
CA ASP A 250 -11.84 -4.92 15.23
C ASP A 250 -11.97 -5.32 16.69
N GLU A 251 -12.17 -4.31 17.55
CA GLU A 251 -12.40 -4.51 18.97
C GLU A 251 -13.76 -3.95 19.42
N GLU A 252 -14.30 -4.49 20.52
CA GLU A 252 -15.50 -3.95 21.14
C GLU A 252 -15.24 -2.56 21.71
N TYR A 253 -16.08 -1.59 21.37
CA TYR A 253 -15.91 -0.20 21.79
C TYR A 253 -15.78 -0.06 23.30
N GLY A 254 -16.54 -0.83 24.08
CA GLY A 254 -16.50 -0.82 25.54
C GLY A 254 -15.12 -1.13 26.11
N LYS A 255 -14.32 -2.00 25.43
CA LYS A 255 -12.96 -2.39 25.85
C LYS A 255 -11.91 -1.32 25.56
N VAL A 256 -12.13 -0.52 24.49
CA VAL A 256 -11.10 0.40 23.96
C VAL A 256 -11.51 1.87 24.04
N LYS A 257 -12.67 2.18 24.57
CA LYS A 257 -13.16 3.56 24.72
C LYS A 257 -12.35 4.42 25.70
N LYS A 258 -11.49 3.83 26.52
CA LYS A 258 -10.59 4.54 27.46
C LYS A 258 -9.17 4.03 27.34
N GLY A 259 -8.21 4.90 27.56
CA GLY A 259 -6.78 4.54 27.60
C GLY A 259 -6.11 4.45 26.23
N PHE A 260 -6.79 4.84 25.15
CA PHE A 260 -6.27 4.81 23.78
C PHE A 260 -6.48 6.13 23.07
N THR A 261 -5.67 6.39 22.05
CA THR A 261 -5.81 7.56 21.18
C THR A 261 -6.96 7.33 20.20
N TYR A 262 -7.86 8.30 20.11
CA TYR A 262 -9.01 8.31 19.21
C TYR A 262 -8.68 9.00 17.89
N PHE A 263 -9.20 8.47 16.78
CA PHE A 263 -9.13 9.05 15.44
C PHE A 263 -10.29 8.57 14.56
N GLU A 264 -10.49 9.23 13.43
CA GLU A 264 -11.53 8.95 12.44
C GLU A 264 -10.92 8.70 11.06
N ASN A 265 -11.75 8.30 10.09
CA ASN A 265 -11.32 8.19 8.70
C ASN A 265 -10.73 9.52 8.21
N ASN A 266 -9.64 9.43 7.45
CA ASN A 266 -8.84 10.53 6.92
C ASN A 266 -7.97 11.27 7.95
N ASP A 267 -7.96 10.88 9.21
CA ASP A 267 -6.95 11.37 10.15
C ASP A 267 -5.58 10.76 9.82
N VAL A 268 -4.53 11.54 10.02
CA VAL A 268 -3.14 11.10 9.85
C VAL A 268 -2.57 10.71 11.21
N LEU A 269 -2.18 9.45 11.33
CA LEU A 269 -1.48 8.92 12.49
C LEU A 269 0.02 9.13 12.31
N PHE A 270 0.69 9.59 13.33
CA PHE A 270 2.12 9.87 13.32
C PHE A 270 2.70 9.49 14.68
N ALA A 271 3.72 8.61 14.66
CA ALA A 271 4.35 8.14 15.90
C ALA A 271 5.09 9.27 16.59
N LYS A 272 4.95 9.39 17.92
CA LYS A 272 5.61 10.41 18.73
C LYS A 272 6.81 9.91 19.53
N ILE A 273 7.08 8.60 19.55
CA ILE A 273 8.22 8.02 20.27
C ILE A 273 9.33 7.56 19.33
N THR A 274 10.58 7.66 19.78
CA THR A 274 11.74 7.07 19.14
C THR A 274 11.82 5.56 19.43
N PRO A 275 12.30 4.72 18.49
CA PRO A 275 12.75 5.07 17.11
C PRO A 275 11.63 5.20 16.09
N CYS A 276 10.37 4.93 16.44
CA CYS A 276 9.24 4.88 15.50
C CYS A 276 9.05 6.21 14.73
N MET A 277 9.23 7.34 15.41
CA MET A 277 9.13 8.65 14.79
C MET A 277 10.30 8.92 13.84
N GLU A 278 11.52 8.56 14.24
CA GLU A 278 12.73 8.72 13.42
C GLU A 278 12.66 7.88 12.15
N ASN A 279 12.07 6.69 12.24
CA ASN A 279 11.83 5.80 11.11
C ASN A 279 10.62 6.23 10.25
N GLY A 280 9.90 7.28 10.63
CA GLY A 280 8.78 7.84 9.86
C GLY A 280 7.50 7.02 9.91
N LYS A 281 7.28 6.24 10.99
CA LYS A 281 6.02 5.54 11.20
C LYS A 281 4.85 6.52 11.23
N GLY A 282 3.96 6.36 10.25
CA GLY A 282 2.75 7.15 10.10
C GLY A 282 1.88 6.59 9.00
N ALA A 283 0.58 6.85 9.05
CA ALA A 283 -0.36 6.40 8.04
C ALA A 283 -1.62 7.27 8.05
N ILE A 284 -2.37 7.27 6.96
CA ILE A 284 -3.74 7.78 6.93
C ILE A 284 -4.66 6.69 7.46
N ALA A 285 -5.49 7.01 8.42
CA ALA A 285 -6.56 6.14 8.90
C ALA A 285 -7.70 6.16 7.89
N TYR A 286 -8.06 5.01 7.33
CA TYR A 286 -9.20 4.86 6.42
C TYR A 286 -9.76 3.44 6.48
N GLY A 287 -11.00 3.28 6.01
CA GLY A 287 -11.69 1.98 6.06
C GLY A 287 -11.98 1.52 7.49
N LEU A 288 -12.11 2.46 8.41
CA LEU A 288 -12.35 2.16 9.82
C LEU A 288 -13.78 1.67 10.04
N THR A 289 -13.94 0.63 10.84
CA THR A 289 -15.23 0.09 11.26
C THR A 289 -16.01 1.16 12.02
N ASN A 290 -17.24 1.42 11.59
CA ASN A 290 -18.07 2.54 12.07
C ASN A 290 -17.40 3.92 11.94
N GLY A 291 -16.39 4.06 11.06
CA GLY A 291 -15.64 5.30 10.85
C GLY A 291 -14.73 5.69 12.01
N ILE A 292 -14.58 4.84 13.03
CA ILE A 292 -13.89 5.12 14.27
C ILE A 292 -12.70 4.20 14.45
N GLY A 293 -11.57 4.81 14.78
CA GLY A 293 -10.37 4.11 15.17
C GLY A 293 -9.90 4.50 16.57
N VAL A 294 -9.31 3.55 17.25
CA VAL A 294 -8.59 3.72 18.51
C VAL A 294 -7.26 3.01 18.41
N GLY A 295 -6.24 3.52 19.08
CA GLY A 295 -4.92 2.93 18.94
C GLY A 295 -3.93 3.40 20.01
N SER A 296 -2.64 3.16 19.74
CA SER A 296 -1.56 3.48 20.68
C SER A 296 -1.64 4.92 21.19
N THR A 297 -1.43 5.10 22.49
CA THR A 297 -1.30 6.44 23.09
C THR A 297 -0.08 7.20 22.56
N GLU A 298 0.83 6.50 21.90
CA GLU A 298 2.03 7.04 21.30
C GLU A 298 1.83 7.53 19.86
N PHE A 299 0.59 7.75 19.43
CA PHE A 299 0.29 8.50 18.21
C PHE A 299 -0.04 9.96 18.49
N HIS A 300 0.47 10.86 17.65
CA HIS A 300 -0.21 12.11 17.33
C HIS A 300 -1.21 11.87 16.20
N VAL A 301 -2.34 12.53 16.29
CA VAL A 301 -3.40 12.51 15.27
C VAL A 301 -3.50 13.89 14.66
N LEU A 302 -3.40 13.97 13.34
CA LEU A 302 -3.57 15.21 12.58
C LEU A 302 -4.80 15.09 11.72
N ARG A 303 -5.85 15.82 12.06
CA ARG A 303 -7.09 15.89 11.27
C ARG A 303 -7.00 17.04 10.28
N PRO A 304 -7.06 16.78 8.97
CA PRO A 304 -7.02 17.83 7.98
C PRO A 304 -8.20 18.78 8.12
N ILE A 305 -7.98 20.05 7.79
CA ILE A 305 -9.05 21.05 7.72
C ILE A 305 -9.46 21.17 6.24
N ASN A 306 -10.74 20.91 5.96
CA ASN A 306 -11.27 20.93 4.61
C ASN A 306 -10.99 22.28 3.92
N GLY A 307 -10.56 22.25 2.67
CA GLY A 307 -10.16 23.44 1.90
C GLY A 307 -8.80 24.06 2.30
N ILE A 308 -8.11 23.53 3.32
CA ILE A 308 -6.80 24.04 3.78
C ILE A 308 -5.71 22.97 3.62
N SER A 309 -5.97 21.73 4.00
CA SER A 309 -5.02 20.63 3.89
C SER A 309 -5.69 19.32 3.53
N SER A 310 -4.93 18.39 2.96
CA SER A 310 -5.38 17.02 2.71
C SER A 310 -4.65 16.03 3.64
N PRO A 311 -5.23 14.84 3.89
CA PRO A 311 -4.57 13.79 4.67
C PRO A 311 -3.19 13.45 4.10
N TYR A 312 -3.10 13.44 2.81
CA TYR A 312 -1.90 13.06 2.07
C TYR A 312 -0.79 14.10 2.17
N TRP A 313 -1.15 15.38 2.05
CA TRP A 313 -0.20 16.45 2.28
C TRP A 313 0.35 16.40 3.71
N LEU A 314 -0.51 16.18 4.70
CA LEU A 314 -0.11 16.03 6.10
C LEU A 314 0.78 14.80 6.31
N LEU A 315 0.43 13.64 5.73
CA LEU A 315 1.28 12.44 5.82
C LEU A 315 2.65 12.69 5.19
N THR A 316 2.69 13.30 4.01
CA THR A 316 3.94 13.66 3.34
C THR A 316 4.79 14.58 4.21
N LEU A 317 4.19 15.64 4.76
CA LEU A 317 4.86 16.58 5.65
C LEU A 317 5.48 15.88 6.88
N THR A 318 4.72 15.01 7.56
CA THR A 318 5.19 14.28 8.75
C THR A 318 6.32 13.30 8.44
N ARG A 319 6.42 12.82 7.21
CA ARG A 319 7.50 11.93 6.75
C ARG A 319 8.77 12.66 6.32
N MET A 320 8.74 13.97 6.16
CA MET A 320 9.95 14.75 5.84
C MET A 320 10.97 14.69 6.98
N PRO A 321 12.24 14.38 6.73
CA PRO A 321 13.28 14.37 7.77
C PRO A 321 13.33 15.66 8.57
N ILE A 322 13.21 16.79 7.89
CA ILE A 322 13.25 18.14 8.52
C ILE A 322 12.08 18.37 9.50
N PHE A 323 10.90 17.80 9.22
CA PHE A 323 9.75 17.84 10.13
C PHE A 323 10.05 16.99 11.37
N ARG A 324 10.56 15.77 11.17
CA ARG A 324 10.88 14.81 12.23
C ARG A 324 12.00 15.32 13.16
N GLU A 325 13.07 15.87 12.59
CA GLU A 325 14.17 16.47 13.36
C GLU A 325 13.68 17.63 14.27
N ARG A 326 12.73 18.44 13.77
CA ARG A 326 12.10 19.49 14.60
C ARG A 326 11.15 18.93 15.64
N ALA A 327 10.36 17.94 15.29
CA ALA A 327 9.47 17.29 16.24
C ALA A 327 10.28 16.67 17.38
N ALA A 328 11.36 15.92 17.05
CA ALA A 328 12.25 15.31 18.04
C ALA A 328 12.87 16.32 19.02
N LYS A 329 13.31 17.48 18.53
CA LYS A 329 13.90 18.55 19.39
C LYS A 329 12.92 19.19 20.38
N ASN A 330 11.61 19.03 20.18
CA ASN A 330 10.58 19.61 21.03
C ASN A 330 9.85 18.57 21.90
N MET A 331 10.35 17.35 21.94
CA MET A 331 9.78 16.23 22.70
C MET A 331 10.59 15.87 23.95
N SER A 332 11.63 16.63 24.26
CA SER A 332 12.44 16.53 25.51
C SER A 332 11.83 17.34 26.64
#